data_fb6cb16f22940cb739b1dbf36a01d8cc
#
_entry.id   fb6cb16f22940cb739b1dbf36a01d8cc
#
_cell.length_a   1.000
_cell.length_b   1.000
_cell.length_c   1.000
_cell.angle_alpha   90.00
_cell.angle_beta   90.00
_cell.angle_gamma   90.00
#
_symmetry.space_group_name_H-M   'P 1'
#
loop_
_entity.id
_entity.type
_entity.pdbx_description
1 polymer ?
#
loop_
_entity_poly.entity_id
_entity_poly.type
_entity_poly.pdbx_seq_one_letter_code
_entity_poly.pdbx_strand_id
1 'polypeptide(L)'
;MMETVWQSQGYESAAHEAEYKVEAVRILEVYHAASEARAEETRPFLIEKMLKWDMGPFVLTGRIDRIDEHLSDGALEIVDYKSGRMSVTEADVKSALAMSIYQLLAKRNNPDRRVYATIHALRGGVTASASYSDDGLLELEEDLRGIGITILEKDFEAVRPVPLPDVCPWCDFLPLCTRAWKREGRPFAAELAVEANVL
;
A
#
# COMPACT_ATOMS: atom_id res chain seq x y z
N MET A 1 -23.37 -0.29 -13.96
CA MET A 1 -22.81 -0.24 -12.59
C MET A 1 -21.74 0.85 -12.42
N MET A 2 -20.76 1.03 -13.33
CA MET A 2 -19.75 2.10 -13.22
C MET A 2 -20.37 3.51 -13.24
N GLU A 3 -21.36 3.79 -14.09
CA GLU A 3 -22.02 5.10 -14.17
C GLU A 3 -22.72 5.52 -12.87
N THR A 4 -23.22 4.57 -12.10
CA THR A 4 -23.94 4.86 -10.83
C THR A 4 -23.02 5.23 -9.67
N VAL A 5 -21.73 4.90 -9.73
CA VAL A 5 -20.72 5.18 -8.69
C VAL A 5 -19.66 6.18 -9.14
N TRP A 6 -19.72 6.61 -10.41
CA TRP A 6 -18.76 7.57 -10.94
C TRP A 6 -18.95 8.95 -10.33
N GLN A 7 -17.86 9.57 -9.93
CA GLN A 7 -17.85 10.94 -9.41
C GLN A 7 -17.17 11.86 -10.42
N SER A 8 -17.91 12.84 -10.94
CA SER A 8 -17.43 13.80 -11.93
C SER A 8 -16.62 14.97 -11.35
N GLN A 9 -16.26 14.91 -10.06
CA GLN A 9 -15.48 15.97 -9.41
C GLN A 9 -13.98 15.69 -9.55
N GLY A 10 -13.20 16.77 -9.73
CA GLY A 10 -11.74 16.70 -9.77
C GLY A 10 -11.13 16.58 -11.18
N TYR A 11 -11.94 16.56 -12.25
CA TYR A 11 -11.46 16.60 -13.63
C TYR A 11 -11.33 18.04 -14.14
N GLU A 12 -10.31 18.31 -14.96
CA GLU A 12 -10.06 19.63 -15.53
C GLU A 12 -11.13 20.06 -16.54
N SER A 13 -11.76 19.09 -17.21
CA SER A 13 -12.81 19.31 -18.21
C SER A 13 -13.66 18.07 -18.42
N ALA A 14 -14.80 18.23 -19.07
CA ALA A 14 -15.65 17.11 -19.48
C ALA A 14 -14.94 16.14 -20.46
N ALA A 15 -14.04 16.66 -21.31
CA ALA A 15 -13.24 15.83 -22.22
C ALA A 15 -12.24 14.98 -21.41
N HIS A 16 -11.54 15.57 -20.43
CA HIS A 16 -10.64 14.87 -19.52
C HIS A 16 -11.37 13.79 -18.72
N GLU A 17 -12.57 14.09 -18.20
CA GLU A 17 -13.41 13.08 -17.53
C GLU A 17 -13.76 11.92 -18.47
N ALA A 18 -14.15 12.21 -19.73
CA ALA A 18 -14.51 11.19 -20.71
C ALA A 18 -13.34 10.24 -21.03
N GLU A 19 -12.13 10.76 -21.16
CA GLU A 19 -10.89 9.96 -21.34
C GLU A 19 -10.66 9.01 -20.18
N TYR A 20 -10.80 9.50 -18.94
CA TYR A 20 -10.65 8.65 -17.75
C TYR A 20 -11.74 7.59 -17.63
N LYS A 21 -12.98 7.87 -18.07
CA LYS A 21 -14.05 6.87 -18.13
C LYS A 21 -13.73 5.74 -19.10
N VAL A 22 -13.25 6.07 -20.28
CA VAL A 22 -12.82 5.06 -21.27
C VAL A 22 -11.71 4.19 -20.74
N GLU A 23 -10.68 4.81 -20.12
CA GLU A 23 -9.56 4.08 -19.53
C GLU A 23 -10.01 3.19 -18.35
N ALA A 24 -10.91 3.68 -17.49
CA ALA A 24 -11.44 2.90 -16.38
C ALA A 24 -12.21 1.65 -16.86
N VAL A 25 -13.02 1.78 -17.92
CA VAL A 25 -13.73 0.63 -18.54
C VAL A 25 -12.72 -0.39 -19.04
N ARG A 26 -11.70 0.05 -19.81
CA ARG A 26 -10.65 -0.82 -20.33
C ARG A 26 -9.93 -1.58 -19.22
N ILE A 27 -9.54 -0.89 -18.14
CA ILE A 27 -8.87 -1.49 -16.98
C ILE A 27 -9.75 -2.58 -16.35
N LEU A 28 -11.04 -2.28 -16.15
CA LEU A 28 -11.99 -3.21 -15.55
C LEU A 28 -12.23 -4.44 -16.42
N GLU A 29 -12.34 -4.27 -17.74
CA GLU A 29 -12.51 -5.37 -18.68
C GLU A 29 -11.30 -6.31 -18.68
N VAL A 30 -10.08 -5.77 -18.73
CA VAL A 30 -8.84 -6.55 -18.65
C VAL A 30 -8.74 -7.30 -17.33
N TYR A 31 -9.02 -6.62 -16.21
CA TYR A 31 -8.98 -7.25 -14.90
C TYR A 31 -10.06 -8.35 -14.77
N HIS A 32 -11.27 -8.10 -15.25
CA HIS A 32 -12.37 -9.06 -15.18
C HIS A 32 -12.03 -10.34 -15.96
N ALA A 33 -11.55 -10.20 -17.19
CA ALA A 33 -11.14 -11.35 -18.00
C ALA A 33 -10.03 -12.19 -17.32
N ALA A 34 -9.03 -11.54 -16.74
CA ALA A 34 -7.99 -12.20 -15.98
C ALA A 34 -8.52 -12.90 -14.71
N SER A 35 -9.49 -12.28 -14.03
CA SER A 35 -10.13 -12.85 -12.84
C SER A 35 -10.99 -14.05 -13.16
N GLU A 36 -11.74 -14.02 -14.28
CA GLU A 36 -12.54 -15.17 -14.74
C GLU A 36 -11.65 -16.37 -15.09
N ALA A 37 -10.51 -16.14 -15.73
CA ALA A 37 -9.56 -17.21 -16.07
C ALA A 37 -9.00 -17.92 -14.83
N ARG A 38 -8.99 -17.25 -13.67
CA ARG A 38 -8.52 -17.79 -12.37
C ARG A 38 -9.64 -18.34 -11.49
N ALA A 39 -10.90 -18.21 -11.89
CA ALA A 39 -12.05 -18.55 -11.04
C ALA A 39 -12.13 -20.05 -10.66
N GLU A 40 -11.51 -20.94 -11.45
CA GLU A 40 -11.42 -22.36 -11.15
C GLU A 40 -10.26 -22.71 -10.19
N GLU A 41 -9.30 -21.81 -10.01
CA GLU A 41 -8.11 -22.00 -9.20
C GLU A 41 -8.21 -21.37 -7.80
N THR A 42 -8.95 -20.28 -7.70
CA THR A 42 -9.04 -19.48 -6.49
C THR A 42 -10.48 -19.12 -6.14
N ARG A 43 -10.72 -18.88 -4.85
CA ARG A 43 -11.99 -18.31 -4.37
C ARG A 43 -11.74 -17.17 -3.39
N PRO A 44 -12.61 -16.14 -3.34
CA PRO A 44 -12.52 -15.10 -2.33
C PRO A 44 -12.64 -15.69 -0.92
N PHE A 45 -11.65 -15.44 -0.07
CA PHE A 45 -11.62 -15.81 1.33
C PHE A 45 -12.06 -14.64 2.21
N LEU A 46 -11.51 -13.44 1.98
CA LEU A 46 -11.89 -12.18 2.64
C LEU A 46 -11.92 -11.04 1.63
N ILE A 47 -12.86 -10.12 1.78
CA ILE A 47 -12.99 -8.90 0.97
C ILE A 47 -13.17 -7.72 1.91
N GLU A 48 -12.38 -6.64 1.71
CA GLU A 48 -12.45 -5.38 2.47
C GLU A 48 -12.44 -5.62 3.98
N LYS A 49 -11.57 -6.50 4.46
CA LYS A 49 -11.57 -6.94 5.85
C LYS A 49 -10.45 -6.31 6.66
N MET A 50 -10.81 -5.83 7.86
CA MET A 50 -9.85 -5.43 8.88
C MET A 50 -9.31 -6.66 9.60
N LEU A 51 -8.01 -6.91 9.47
CA LEU A 51 -7.29 -7.88 10.28
C LEU A 51 -6.58 -7.15 11.44
N LYS A 52 -6.39 -7.87 12.55
CA LYS A 52 -5.78 -7.36 13.77
C LYS A 52 -4.84 -8.38 14.36
N TRP A 53 -3.77 -7.90 14.99
CA TRP A 53 -2.84 -8.71 15.78
C TRP A 53 -2.41 -7.94 17.03
N ASP A 54 -2.47 -8.62 18.18
CA ASP A 54 -2.05 -8.04 19.46
C ASP A 54 -0.52 -8.07 19.56
N MET A 55 0.10 -6.89 19.58
CA MET A 55 1.55 -6.69 19.71
C MET A 55 1.98 -6.50 21.17
N GLY A 56 1.06 -6.57 22.13
CA GLY A 56 1.24 -6.30 23.54
C GLY A 56 0.95 -4.84 23.89
N PRO A 57 1.87 -3.89 23.66
CA PRO A 57 1.64 -2.47 23.97
C PRO A 57 0.59 -1.79 23.05
N PHE A 58 0.31 -2.36 21.88
CA PHE A 58 -0.63 -1.84 20.90
C PHE A 58 -1.21 -2.97 20.05
N VAL A 59 -2.23 -2.67 19.27
CA VAL A 59 -2.82 -3.59 18.29
C VAL A 59 -2.43 -3.16 16.90
N LEU A 60 -1.73 -4.03 16.16
CA LEU A 60 -1.45 -3.85 14.74
C LEU A 60 -2.74 -4.13 13.95
N THR A 61 -3.11 -3.21 13.06
CA THR A 61 -4.32 -3.35 12.24
C THR A 61 -4.00 -3.10 10.77
N GLY A 62 -4.67 -3.83 9.87
CA GLY A 62 -4.58 -3.62 8.44
C GLY A 62 -5.91 -3.92 7.77
N ARG A 63 -6.38 -2.99 6.91
CA ARG A 63 -7.53 -3.24 6.05
C ARG A 63 -7.01 -3.79 4.73
N ILE A 64 -7.37 -5.02 4.44
CA ILE A 64 -6.93 -5.73 3.25
C ILE A 64 -8.04 -5.68 2.22
N ASP A 65 -7.73 -5.30 0.99
CA ASP A 65 -8.69 -5.20 -0.10
C ASP A 65 -9.32 -6.57 -0.38
N ARG A 66 -8.46 -7.59 -0.54
CA ARG A 66 -8.91 -8.95 -0.84
C ARG A 66 -7.88 -9.99 -0.39
N ILE A 67 -8.36 -11.13 0.08
CA ILE A 67 -7.58 -12.37 0.22
C ILE A 67 -8.30 -13.45 -0.56
N ASP A 68 -7.58 -14.14 -1.43
CA ASP A 68 -8.06 -15.31 -2.14
C ASP A 68 -7.44 -16.58 -1.55
N GLU A 69 -8.23 -17.66 -1.54
CA GLU A 69 -7.79 -18.99 -1.19
C GLU A 69 -7.52 -19.79 -2.48
N HIS A 70 -6.32 -20.35 -2.62
CA HIS A 70 -6.01 -21.30 -3.66
C HIS A 70 -6.61 -22.67 -3.36
N LEU A 71 -7.40 -23.21 -4.30
CA LEU A 71 -8.14 -24.44 -4.10
C LEU A 71 -7.23 -25.68 -4.12
N SER A 72 -6.05 -25.59 -4.73
CA SER A 72 -5.11 -26.70 -4.85
C SER A 72 -4.37 -27.03 -3.56
N ASP A 73 -3.96 -26.02 -2.79
CA ASP A 73 -3.10 -26.16 -1.61
C ASP A 73 -3.57 -25.37 -0.38
N GLY A 74 -4.68 -24.65 -0.51
CA GLY A 74 -5.21 -23.81 0.54
C GLY A 74 -4.38 -22.58 0.90
N ALA A 75 -3.40 -22.20 0.05
CA ALA A 75 -2.62 -20.97 0.26
C ALA A 75 -3.51 -19.74 0.24
N LEU A 76 -3.12 -18.71 0.97
CA LEU A 76 -3.77 -17.41 0.99
C LEU A 76 -2.96 -16.39 0.18
N GLU A 77 -3.58 -15.84 -0.83
CA GLU A 77 -3.06 -14.76 -1.65
C GLU A 77 -3.69 -13.44 -1.24
N ILE A 78 -2.88 -12.53 -0.70
CA ILE A 78 -3.31 -11.16 -0.43
C ILE A 78 -3.23 -10.39 -1.73
N VAL A 79 -4.33 -9.77 -2.14
CA VAL A 79 -4.42 -8.99 -3.38
C VAL A 79 -4.60 -7.53 -3.03
N ASP A 80 -3.70 -6.69 -3.56
CA ASP A 80 -3.75 -5.23 -3.45
C ASP A 80 -3.81 -4.60 -4.84
N TYR A 81 -4.68 -3.62 -5.02
CA TYR A 81 -4.94 -2.98 -6.31
C TYR A 81 -4.29 -1.61 -6.39
N LYS A 82 -3.45 -1.38 -7.42
CA LYS A 82 -2.79 -0.09 -7.70
C LYS A 82 -3.26 0.47 -9.05
N SER A 83 -4.32 1.28 -9.03
CA SER A 83 -4.93 1.86 -10.23
C SER A 83 -4.02 2.83 -10.99
N GLY A 84 -3.10 3.51 -10.29
CA GLY A 84 -2.15 4.47 -10.89
C GLY A 84 -0.89 3.85 -11.49
N ARG A 85 -0.56 2.59 -11.20
CA ARG A 85 0.70 1.97 -11.65
C ARG A 85 0.57 1.32 -13.02
N MET A 86 1.61 1.53 -13.85
CA MET A 86 1.78 0.86 -15.15
C MET A 86 2.51 -0.48 -15.02
N SER A 87 3.39 -0.62 -14.04
CA SER A 87 4.20 -1.82 -13.82
C SER A 87 4.38 -2.10 -12.33
N VAL A 88 4.72 -3.35 -12.03
CA VAL A 88 5.09 -3.81 -10.69
C VAL A 88 6.04 -4.99 -10.84
N THR A 89 7.01 -5.10 -9.93
CA THR A 89 7.98 -6.20 -9.85
C THR A 89 7.88 -6.92 -8.51
N GLU A 90 8.49 -8.11 -8.39
CA GLU A 90 8.61 -8.80 -7.11
C GLU A 90 9.33 -7.96 -6.05
N ALA A 91 10.34 -7.19 -6.46
CA ALA A 91 11.06 -6.27 -5.57
C ALA A 91 10.15 -5.17 -5.04
N ASP A 92 9.23 -4.64 -5.85
CA ASP A 92 8.23 -3.66 -5.40
C ASP A 92 7.30 -4.25 -4.34
N VAL A 93 6.87 -5.51 -4.51
CA VAL A 93 6.02 -6.19 -3.51
C VAL A 93 6.79 -6.40 -2.21
N LYS A 94 8.04 -6.86 -2.28
CA LYS A 94 8.91 -7.08 -1.11
C LYS A 94 9.24 -5.80 -0.35
N SER A 95 9.44 -4.69 -1.06
CA SER A 95 9.76 -3.40 -0.43
C SER A 95 8.53 -2.65 0.09
N ALA A 96 7.32 -3.05 -0.30
CA ALA A 96 6.10 -2.40 0.13
C ALA A 96 5.73 -2.79 1.57
N LEU A 97 5.96 -1.89 2.53
CA LEU A 97 5.68 -2.12 3.96
C LEU A 97 4.23 -2.59 4.20
N ALA A 98 3.26 -2.08 3.47
CA ALA A 98 1.88 -2.52 3.60
C ALA A 98 1.72 -4.02 3.25
N MET A 99 2.41 -4.49 2.19
CA MET A 99 2.35 -5.89 1.77
C MET A 99 2.98 -6.83 2.79
N SER A 100 4.09 -6.44 3.40
CA SER A 100 4.72 -7.22 4.46
C SER A 100 3.86 -7.27 5.72
N ILE A 101 3.26 -6.15 6.14
CA ILE A 101 2.33 -6.10 7.27
C ILE A 101 1.08 -6.95 7.00
N TYR A 102 0.53 -6.91 5.79
CA TYR A 102 -0.64 -7.72 5.44
C TYR A 102 -0.33 -9.21 5.47
N GLN A 103 0.86 -9.63 5.01
CA GLN A 103 1.31 -11.02 5.11
C GLN A 103 1.46 -11.44 6.57
N LEU A 104 2.05 -10.60 7.43
CA LEU A 104 2.15 -10.87 8.87
C LEU A 104 0.76 -11.05 9.49
N LEU A 105 -0.16 -10.11 9.26
CA LEU A 105 -1.53 -10.19 9.78
C LEU A 105 -2.27 -11.43 9.29
N ALA A 106 -2.18 -11.74 8.01
CA ALA A 106 -2.84 -12.93 7.45
C ALA A 106 -2.24 -14.22 8.02
N LYS A 107 -0.91 -14.31 8.16
CA LYS A 107 -0.22 -15.47 8.75
C LYS A 107 -0.56 -15.65 10.23
N ARG A 108 -0.59 -14.58 11.01
CA ARG A 108 -0.95 -14.64 12.45
C ARG A 108 -2.41 -15.06 12.69
N ASN A 109 -3.31 -14.69 11.77
CA ASN A 109 -4.71 -15.12 11.84
C ASN A 109 -4.94 -16.53 11.23
N ASN A 110 -3.98 -17.05 10.46
CA ASN A 110 -4.06 -18.37 9.81
C ASN A 110 -2.68 -19.06 9.83
N PRO A 111 -2.19 -19.51 11.02
CA PRO A 111 -0.79 -19.93 11.22
C PRO A 111 -0.38 -21.14 10.37
N ASP A 112 -1.31 -22.05 10.07
CA ASP A 112 -1.03 -23.30 9.34
C ASP A 112 -1.05 -23.12 7.82
N ARG A 113 -1.34 -21.92 7.33
CA ARG A 113 -1.49 -21.64 5.90
C ARG A 113 -0.26 -20.94 5.33
N ARG A 114 0.11 -21.28 4.10
CA ARG A 114 1.05 -20.48 3.32
C ARG A 114 0.39 -19.16 2.93
N VAL A 115 1.12 -18.06 3.07
CA VAL A 115 0.64 -16.71 2.75
C VAL A 115 1.63 -16.04 1.82
N TYR A 116 1.13 -15.30 0.84
CA TYR A 116 1.92 -14.42 -0.01
C TYR A 116 1.09 -13.23 -0.46
N ALA A 117 1.74 -12.19 -0.98
CA ALA A 117 1.08 -10.99 -1.42
C ALA A 117 1.29 -10.76 -2.92
N THR A 118 0.28 -10.25 -3.58
CA THR A 118 0.26 -9.91 -5.00
C THR A 118 -0.22 -8.46 -5.16
N ILE A 119 0.52 -7.66 -5.91
CA ILE A 119 0.08 -6.33 -6.35
C ILE A 119 -0.38 -6.41 -7.80
N HIS A 120 -1.57 -5.90 -8.06
CA HIS A 120 -2.10 -5.71 -9.41
C HIS A 120 -1.91 -4.25 -9.84
N ALA A 121 -0.97 -3.99 -10.76
CA ALA A 121 -0.83 -2.70 -11.44
C ALA A 121 -1.89 -2.62 -12.54
N LEU A 122 -3.09 -2.15 -12.18
CA LEU A 122 -4.29 -2.28 -13.02
C LEU A 122 -4.16 -1.58 -14.36
N ARG A 123 -3.56 -0.39 -14.40
CA ARG A 123 -3.40 0.38 -15.64
C ARG A 123 -2.53 -0.34 -16.66
N GLY A 124 -1.47 -1.02 -16.23
CA GLY A 124 -0.58 -1.79 -17.09
C GLY A 124 -1.01 -3.24 -17.32
N GLY A 125 -1.99 -3.74 -16.57
CA GLY A 125 -2.40 -5.15 -16.60
C GLY A 125 -1.28 -6.11 -16.12
N VAL A 126 -0.39 -5.63 -15.24
CA VAL A 126 0.79 -6.39 -14.77
C VAL A 126 0.59 -6.76 -13.30
N THR A 127 0.97 -7.98 -12.96
CA THR A 127 0.95 -8.48 -11.58
C THR A 127 2.32 -8.95 -11.15
N ALA A 128 2.63 -8.79 -9.87
CA ALA A 128 3.81 -9.41 -9.26
C ALA A 128 3.47 -9.89 -7.85
N SER A 129 4.09 -10.99 -7.45
CA SER A 129 3.85 -11.62 -6.16
C SER A 129 5.15 -11.82 -5.41
N ALA A 130 5.09 -11.76 -4.09
CA ALA A 130 6.20 -12.08 -3.20
C ALA A 130 5.70 -12.68 -1.89
N SER A 131 6.55 -13.46 -1.24
CA SER A 131 6.30 -14.00 0.10
C SER A 131 7.50 -13.75 1.01
N TYR A 132 7.21 -13.58 2.31
CA TYR A 132 8.19 -13.65 3.36
C TYR A 132 8.31 -15.08 3.87
N SER A 133 9.49 -15.47 4.30
CA SER A 133 9.68 -16.68 5.11
C SER A 133 9.07 -16.50 6.50
N ASP A 134 8.83 -17.60 7.21
CA ASP A 134 8.33 -17.51 8.57
C ASP A 134 9.31 -16.76 9.49
N ASP A 135 10.64 -16.95 9.31
CA ASP A 135 11.66 -16.18 10.04
C ASP A 135 11.62 -14.68 9.67
N GLY A 136 11.47 -14.35 8.37
CA GLY A 136 11.34 -12.95 7.96
C GLY A 136 10.09 -12.26 8.48
N LEU A 137 9.00 -13.00 8.70
CA LEU A 137 7.80 -12.46 9.36
C LEU A 137 8.00 -12.27 10.85
N LEU A 138 8.80 -13.11 11.51
CA LEU A 138 9.19 -12.92 12.93
C LEU A 138 10.06 -11.68 13.10
N GLU A 139 11.08 -11.51 12.26
CA GLU A 139 11.94 -10.31 12.27
C GLU A 139 11.09 -9.04 12.04
N LEU A 140 10.20 -9.05 11.05
CA LEU A 140 9.29 -7.93 10.81
C LEU A 140 8.40 -7.62 12.02
N GLU A 141 7.89 -8.64 12.70
CA GLU A 141 7.06 -8.44 13.90
C GLU A 141 7.84 -7.77 15.02
N GLU A 142 9.10 -8.17 15.24
CA GLU A 142 9.99 -7.55 16.23
C GLU A 142 10.29 -6.09 15.88
N ASP A 143 10.61 -5.80 14.62
CA ASP A 143 10.85 -4.45 14.12
C ASP A 143 9.63 -3.55 14.32
N LEU A 144 8.43 -4.03 13.92
CA LEU A 144 7.18 -3.31 14.10
C LEU A 144 6.85 -3.07 15.57
N ARG A 145 7.17 -4.03 16.46
CA ARG A 145 7.03 -3.87 17.91
C ARG A 145 7.93 -2.76 18.43
N GLY A 146 9.20 -2.74 18.02
CA GLY A 146 10.15 -1.71 18.38
C GLY A 146 9.73 -0.32 17.92
N ILE A 147 9.29 -0.21 16.66
CA ILE A 147 8.75 1.03 16.09
C ILE A 147 7.51 1.51 16.85
N GLY A 148 6.57 0.61 17.13
CA GLY A 148 5.34 0.94 17.85
C GLY A 148 5.61 1.43 19.28
N ILE A 149 6.53 0.80 20.02
CA ILE A 149 6.97 1.26 21.34
C ILE A 149 7.59 2.67 21.23
N THR A 150 8.48 2.86 20.27
CA THR A 150 9.09 4.17 20.01
C THR A 150 8.05 5.25 19.75
N ILE A 151 6.99 4.95 18.98
CA ILE A 151 5.89 5.87 18.71
C ILE A 151 5.12 6.19 20.01
N LEU A 152 4.82 5.18 20.84
CA LEU A 152 4.08 5.37 22.09
C LEU A 152 4.86 6.19 23.13
N GLU A 153 6.17 6.07 23.14
CA GLU A 153 7.06 6.78 24.08
C GLU A 153 7.52 8.15 23.54
N LYS A 154 7.21 8.45 22.27
CA LYS A 154 7.70 9.66 21.60
C LYS A 154 7.01 10.91 22.10
N ASP A 155 7.80 11.93 22.40
CA ASP A 155 7.31 13.31 22.48
C ASP A 155 7.07 13.84 21.06
N PHE A 156 5.80 13.86 20.65
CA PHE A 156 5.42 14.32 19.31
C PHE A 156 5.68 15.81 19.08
N GLU A 157 5.86 16.62 20.13
CA GLU A 157 6.30 18.01 19.99
C GLU A 157 7.76 18.10 19.52
N ALA A 158 8.56 17.07 19.82
CA ALA A 158 9.94 16.96 19.38
C ALA A 158 10.13 16.29 18.01
N VAL A 159 9.06 15.77 17.39
CA VAL A 159 9.13 15.17 16.04
C VAL A 159 9.42 16.24 15.00
N ARG A 160 10.37 15.93 14.12
CA ARG A 160 10.76 16.81 13.02
C ARG A 160 10.34 16.18 11.68
N PRO A 161 9.75 16.98 10.77
CA PRO A 161 9.46 16.48 9.43
C PRO A 161 10.76 16.21 8.68
N VAL A 162 10.80 15.10 7.93
CA VAL A 162 11.90 14.76 7.03
C VAL A 162 11.54 15.27 5.63
N PRO A 163 12.36 16.12 5.00
CA PRO A 163 12.12 16.57 3.63
C PRO A 163 12.23 15.41 2.64
N LEU A 164 11.25 15.31 1.75
CA LEU A 164 11.21 14.33 0.66
C LEU A 164 11.11 15.11 -0.66
N PRO A 165 12.19 15.19 -1.48
CA PRO A 165 12.24 16.02 -2.69
C PRO A 165 11.09 15.76 -3.66
N ASP A 166 10.71 14.50 -3.84
CA ASP A 166 9.68 14.09 -4.79
C ASP A 166 8.24 14.23 -4.26
N VAL A 167 8.08 14.40 -2.93
CA VAL A 167 6.76 14.43 -2.27
C VAL A 167 6.43 15.82 -1.75
N CYS A 168 7.39 16.51 -1.14
CA CYS A 168 7.15 17.78 -0.47
C CYS A 168 6.60 18.88 -1.37
N PRO A 169 7.01 19.03 -2.63
CA PRO A 169 6.46 20.06 -3.52
C PRO A 169 4.95 19.94 -3.75
N TRP A 170 4.41 18.73 -3.61
CA TRP A 170 2.99 18.39 -3.87
C TRP A 170 2.20 18.12 -2.59
N CYS A 171 2.82 18.33 -1.42
CA CYS A 171 2.24 18.00 -0.13
C CYS A 171 1.38 19.14 0.42
N ASP A 172 0.11 18.88 0.70
CA ASP A 172 -0.84 19.83 1.28
C ASP A 172 -0.38 20.36 2.66
N PHE A 173 0.44 19.58 3.38
CA PHE A 173 0.99 19.96 4.68
C PHE A 173 2.29 20.79 4.60
N LEU A 174 2.83 21.05 3.41
CA LEU A 174 4.06 21.81 3.24
C LEU A 174 4.05 23.16 3.97
N PRO A 175 2.96 23.96 4.00
CA PRO A 175 2.92 25.21 4.74
C PRO A 175 3.09 25.05 6.26
N LEU A 176 2.64 23.94 6.83
CA LEU A 176 2.81 23.62 8.25
C LEU A 176 4.25 23.17 8.55
N CYS A 177 4.81 22.31 7.71
CA CYS A 177 6.20 21.89 7.81
C CYS A 177 7.15 23.08 7.71
N THR A 178 6.97 23.95 6.73
CA THR A 178 7.82 25.16 6.57
C THR A 178 7.74 26.11 7.76
N ARG A 179 6.62 26.23 8.46
CA ARG A 179 6.51 27.01 9.70
C ARG A 179 7.34 26.40 10.83
N ALA A 180 7.31 25.08 11.00
CA ALA A 180 8.11 24.38 12.00
C ALA A 180 9.61 24.62 11.76
N TRP A 181 10.07 24.48 10.52
CA TRP A 181 11.47 24.69 10.13
C TRP A 181 11.94 26.14 10.36
N LYS A 182 11.09 27.12 10.02
CA LYS A 182 11.38 28.55 10.28
C LYS A 182 11.54 28.88 11.75
N ARG A 183 10.77 28.24 12.65
CA ARG A 183 10.93 28.43 14.11
C ARG A 183 12.29 27.97 14.60
N GLU A 184 12.88 26.99 13.94
CA GLU A 184 14.20 26.44 14.27
C GLU A 184 15.36 27.14 13.57
N GLY A 185 15.07 28.18 12.78
CA GLY A 185 16.09 28.93 12.03
C GLY A 185 16.72 28.13 10.88
N ARG A 186 16.09 27.05 10.44
CA ARG A 186 16.59 26.18 9.36
C ARG A 186 15.87 26.48 8.04
N PRO A 187 16.61 26.65 6.92
CA PRO A 187 16.00 26.88 5.62
C PRO A 187 15.51 25.56 5.01
N PHE A 188 14.21 25.31 5.01
CA PHE A 188 13.58 24.11 4.44
C PHE A 188 14.03 23.81 2.99
N ALA A 189 14.20 24.85 2.17
CA ALA A 189 14.63 24.73 0.78
C ALA A 189 16.09 24.25 0.62
N ALA A 190 16.96 24.49 1.59
CA ALA A 190 18.36 24.10 1.48
C ALA A 190 18.56 22.59 1.66
N GLU A 191 17.73 21.92 2.46
CA GLU A 191 17.80 20.46 2.64
C GLU A 191 17.18 19.70 1.46
N LEU A 192 16.13 20.23 0.83
CA LEU A 192 15.59 19.66 -0.42
C LEU A 192 16.59 19.71 -1.58
N ALA A 193 17.48 20.72 -1.59
CA ALA A 193 18.50 20.89 -2.62
C ALA A 193 19.74 20.00 -2.41
N VAL A 194 20.05 19.61 -1.17
CA VAL A 194 21.23 18.77 -0.86
C VAL A 194 21.03 17.33 -1.27
N GLU A 195 19.81 16.78 -1.12
CA GLU A 195 19.51 15.40 -1.51
C GLU A 195 19.36 15.21 -3.02
N ALA A 196 18.95 16.26 -3.75
CA ALA A 196 18.88 16.24 -5.23
C ALA A 196 20.25 16.17 -5.92
N ASN A 197 21.36 16.44 -5.21
CA ASN A 197 22.73 16.41 -5.74
C ASN A 197 23.53 15.13 -5.37
N VAL A 198 22.88 14.12 -4.76
CA VAL A 198 23.53 12.86 -4.34
C VAL A 198 23.03 11.64 -5.15
N LEU A 199 22.32 11.88 -6.27
CA LEU A 199 21.94 10.82 -7.23
C LEU A 199 22.67 10.98 -8.54
#